data_3b436c601c047b9b69918e1cdc3c73ad
#
_entry.id   3b436c601c047b9b69918e1cdc3c73ad
#
_cell.length_a   1.000
_cell.length_b   1.000
_cell.length_c   1.000
_cell.angle_alpha   90.00
_cell.angle_beta   90.00
_cell.angle_gamma   90.00
#
_symmetry.space_group_name_H-M   'P 1'
#
loop_
_entity.id
_entity.type
_entity.pdbx_description
1 polymer ?
#
loop_
_entity_poly.entity_id
_entity_poly.type
_entity_poly.pdbx_seq_one_letter_code
_entity_poly.pdbx_strand_id
1 'polypeptide(L)'
;MKLPMKFRTLALGTVLALSSSAIADVTGWLNWRGPNQNGTSNESNLPDTWAPGSGSQLWKYDLNGAGAPVIANGRLFIFGYGQFGDDPAEDVQETLLCLNADTGKKIWEKRFPDYISDVVYNRYGVGSPVIDPETGNVYLQTSNGRCVAFTPDGKPVWEISLIEKLARLTFPNGRTGSPAIFENLVIFHCVTANWGTTGPARDRFYAFDKLSGELVWYSTPGIRPVDSSFSMPVFGQLGGQAVFYAGTGCGNVVCVNARTGKPVWRFQLSQGGVNSQVLLYGTDKLIALHGKENIDATSKGRLVCLKIPTEYPKEQLVLDPKVEIWRNDDHIGFTSSPILVKDRVYTTNFTGELIAVDAESGKTLWQDKQAPDPIHASPIFGVGYIYAPWFEGSFVITKPSDKKADILSHAEIKSSDGSGVKCLAAPTILNGKVYLSTRDGLYCFGSNKSLTQQTPAKTAKPDVGPISQLQIIPAEFAIAPGQKQEFQVWGLDKTGSRVSIITDGLNWQKFIPPTAKVKAEVDATLDTKTGTVSAANNAMISAGALKVTYKGMSATTRGRVHAG
;
A
#
# COMPACT_ATOMS: atom_id res chain seq x y z
N MET A 1 -21.95 -20.77 -63.51
CA MET A 1 -23.06 -20.00 -62.99
C MET A 1 -23.15 -20.27 -61.48
N LYS A 2 -22.54 -19.41 -60.68
CA LYS A 2 -22.51 -19.53 -59.18
C LYS A 2 -23.38 -18.42 -58.60
N LEU A 3 -24.44 -18.79 -57.88
CA LEU A 3 -25.29 -17.87 -57.11
C LEU A 3 -24.61 -17.57 -55.77
N PRO A 4 -24.65 -16.35 -55.27
CA PRO A 4 -24.17 -16.03 -53.90
C PRO A 4 -25.24 -16.25 -52.87
N MET A 5 -24.92 -17.04 -51.87
CA MET A 5 -25.73 -17.30 -50.68
C MET A 5 -25.60 -16.13 -49.69
N LYS A 6 -26.67 -15.42 -49.44
CA LYS A 6 -26.73 -14.34 -48.43
C LYS A 6 -26.96 -14.97 -47.06
N PHE A 7 -25.98 -14.89 -46.18
CA PHE A 7 -26.15 -15.16 -44.76
C PHE A 7 -26.83 -13.97 -44.07
N ARG A 8 -28.01 -14.16 -43.57
CA ARG A 8 -28.66 -13.25 -42.62
C ARG A 8 -28.21 -13.63 -41.22
N THR A 9 -27.41 -12.77 -40.60
CA THR A 9 -27.05 -12.89 -39.18
C THR A 9 -28.21 -12.36 -38.35
N LEU A 10 -28.88 -13.25 -37.63
CA LEU A 10 -29.85 -12.89 -36.60
C LEU A 10 -29.03 -12.64 -35.32
N ALA A 11 -28.93 -11.39 -34.90
CA ALA A 11 -28.37 -11.05 -33.60
C ALA A 11 -29.45 -11.29 -32.54
N LEU A 12 -29.33 -12.39 -31.82
CA LEU A 12 -30.12 -12.67 -30.61
C LEU A 12 -29.45 -11.99 -29.46
N GLY A 13 -29.94 -10.83 -29.04
CA GLY A 13 -29.51 -10.14 -27.83
C GLY A 13 -29.97 -10.91 -26.60
N THR A 14 -29.08 -11.71 -26.03
CA THR A 14 -29.30 -12.32 -24.71
C THR A 14 -28.99 -11.28 -23.66
N VAL A 15 -30.02 -10.68 -23.08
CA VAL A 15 -29.89 -9.89 -21.85
C VAL A 15 -29.60 -10.88 -20.71
N LEU A 16 -28.33 -11.04 -20.34
CA LEU A 16 -27.99 -11.69 -19.10
C LEU A 16 -28.42 -10.77 -17.96
N ALA A 17 -29.53 -11.10 -17.31
CA ALA A 17 -29.85 -10.57 -15.99
C ALA A 17 -28.80 -11.11 -15.01
N LEU A 18 -27.77 -10.31 -14.72
CA LEU A 18 -26.87 -10.55 -13.60
C LEU A 18 -27.71 -10.39 -12.32
N SER A 19 -28.16 -11.51 -11.77
CA SER A 19 -28.64 -11.58 -10.40
C SER A 19 -27.44 -11.21 -9.52
N SER A 20 -27.43 -10.00 -8.97
CA SER A 20 -26.52 -9.60 -7.91
C SER A 20 -26.87 -10.40 -6.65
N SER A 21 -26.32 -11.62 -6.54
CA SER A 21 -26.19 -12.24 -5.24
C SER A 21 -25.36 -11.28 -4.39
N ALA A 22 -25.91 -10.79 -3.30
CA ALA A 22 -25.15 -10.03 -2.31
C ALA A 22 -24.02 -10.93 -1.84
N ILE A 23 -22.81 -10.72 -2.37
CA ILE A 23 -21.62 -11.39 -1.91
C ILE A 23 -21.41 -10.85 -0.49
N ALA A 24 -21.37 -11.75 0.50
CA ALA A 24 -21.05 -11.38 1.87
C ALA A 24 -19.65 -10.78 1.88
N ASP A 25 -19.48 -9.63 2.55
CA ASP A 25 -18.17 -8.97 2.68
C ASP A 25 -17.14 -9.98 3.21
N VAL A 26 -15.97 -10.01 2.57
CA VAL A 26 -14.86 -10.87 2.95
C VAL A 26 -14.29 -10.36 4.27
N THR A 27 -14.18 -11.23 5.26
CA THR A 27 -13.67 -10.90 6.59
C THR A 27 -12.35 -11.61 6.87
N GLY A 28 -11.50 -10.98 7.69
CA GLY A 28 -10.20 -11.52 8.06
C GLY A 28 -9.17 -10.45 8.38
N TRP A 29 -7.90 -10.81 8.25
CA TRP A 29 -6.77 -9.89 8.34
C TRP A 29 -6.37 -9.46 6.92
N LEU A 30 -7.04 -8.43 6.38
CA LEU A 30 -7.05 -8.13 4.94
C LEU A 30 -5.86 -7.28 4.47
N ASN A 31 -5.10 -6.67 5.38
CA ASN A 31 -3.89 -5.88 5.06
C ASN A 31 -2.81 -6.08 6.13
N TRP A 32 -1.59 -5.63 5.88
CA TRP A 32 -0.44 -5.89 6.77
C TRP A 32 -0.56 -5.33 8.19
N ARG A 33 -1.41 -4.32 8.42
CA ARG A 33 -1.68 -3.74 9.75
C ARG A 33 -3.05 -4.13 10.30
N GLY A 34 -3.70 -5.13 9.70
CA GLY A 34 -4.94 -5.70 10.16
C GLY A 34 -6.19 -4.84 9.91
N PRO A 35 -7.34 -5.26 10.45
CA PRO A 35 -8.63 -4.68 10.12
C PRO A 35 -8.75 -3.20 10.51
N ASN A 36 -8.01 -2.75 11.54
CA ASN A 36 -8.02 -1.38 12.00
C ASN A 36 -6.90 -0.52 11.37
N GLN A 37 -6.08 -1.08 10.49
CA GLN A 37 -4.93 -0.45 9.83
C GLN A 37 -3.90 0.17 10.80
N ASN A 38 -3.85 -0.27 12.04
CA ASN A 38 -3.01 0.29 13.10
C ASN A 38 -2.20 -0.75 13.88
N GLY A 39 -2.20 -2.01 13.42
CA GLY A 39 -1.47 -3.09 14.08
C GLY A 39 -2.15 -3.64 15.32
N THR A 40 -3.47 -3.46 15.47
CA THR A 40 -4.22 -4.00 16.60
C THR A 40 -5.29 -4.98 16.18
N SER A 41 -5.52 -6.00 17.02
CA SER A 41 -6.62 -6.94 16.94
C SER A 41 -7.44 -6.89 18.23
N ASN A 42 -8.74 -7.05 18.09
CA ASN A 42 -9.66 -7.20 19.25
C ASN A 42 -9.81 -8.66 19.69
N GLU A 43 -9.06 -9.58 19.08
CA GLU A 43 -9.10 -10.99 19.46
C GLU A 43 -8.48 -11.21 20.85
N SER A 44 -9.15 -12.04 21.62
CA SER A 44 -8.70 -12.55 22.92
C SER A 44 -8.33 -14.04 22.81
N ASN A 45 -7.83 -14.62 23.88
CA ASN A 45 -7.40 -16.03 23.94
C ASN A 45 -6.27 -16.37 22.96
N LEU A 46 -5.38 -15.41 22.78
CA LEU A 46 -4.19 -15.54 21.96
C LEU A 46 -3.08 -16.26 22.73
N PRO A 47 -2.11 -16.88 22.04
CA PRO A 47 -0.98 -17.53 22.69
C PRO A 47 -0.11 -16.54 23.45
N ASP A 48 0.24 -16.84 24.67
CA ASP A 48 1.14 -16.08 25.54
C ASP A 48 2.56 -16.66 25.58
N THR A 49 2.75 -17.82 24.99
CA THR A 49 4.03 -18.52 24.89
C THR A 49 4.20 -19.18 23.53
N TRP A 50 5.41 -19.11 22.98
CA TRP A 50 5.79 -19.84 21.78
C TRP A 50 7.30 -19.95 21.66
N ALA A 51 7.77 -21.05 21.05
CA ALA A 51 9.11 -21.22 20.52
C ALA A 51 9.05 -22.14 19.30
N PRO A 52 10.01 -22.06 18.37
CA PRO A 52 10.09 -22.99 17.25
C PRO A 52 10.08 -24.45 17.73
N GLY A 53 9.18 -25.27 17.14
CA GLY A 53 9.00 -26.66 17.51
C GLY A 53 8.26 -26.92 18.82
N SER A 54 7.76 -25.90 19.51
CA SER A 54 6.94 -26.07 20.73
C SER A 54 5.58 -26.69 20.42
N GLY A 55 4.90 -27.19 21.45
CA GLY A 55 3.56 -27.77 21.32
C GLY A 55 2.48 -26.79 20.86
N SER A 56 2.72 -25.48 20.95
CA SER A 56 1.83 -24.44 20.43
C SER A 56 2.06 -24.12 18.96
N GLN A 57 3.16 -24.62 18.35
CA GLN A 57 3.37 -24.50 16.91
C GLN A 57 2.46 -25.47 16.16
N LEU A 58 1.59 -24.93 15.31
CA LEU A 58 0.63 -25.72 14.55
C LEU A 58 1.25 -26.23 13.24
N TRP A 59 1.99 -25.37 12.54
CA TRP A 59 2.70 -25.71 11.32
C TRP A 59 3.81 -24.69 10.99
N LYS A 60 4.73 -25.09 10.12
CA LYS A 60 5.73 -24.23 9.45
C LYS A 60 5.68 -24.48 7.95
N TYR A 61 5.88 -23.43 7.15
CA TYR A 61 6.06 -23.50 5.71
C TYR A 61 7.38 -22.80 5.33
N ASP A 62 8.25 -23.50 4.58
CA ASP A 62 9.55 -22.95 4.21
C ASP A 62 9.40 -21.88 3.13
N LEU A 63 9.83 -20.66 3.44
CA LEU A 63 9.72 -19.49 2.59
C LEU A 63 10.71 -18.42 3.04
N ASN A 64 11.44 -17.81 2.11
CA ASN A 64 12.11 -16.55 2.39
C ASN A 64 11.09 -15.41 2.30
N GLY A 65 10.66 -14.86 3.42
CA GLY A 65 9.65 -13.82 3.47
C GLY A 65 10.09 -12.59 4.25
N ALA A 66 9.61 -11.44 3.82
CA ALA A 66 9.71 -10.18 4.53
C ALA A 66 8.35 -9.45 4.61
N GLY A 67 7.37 -9.87 3.81
CA GLY A 67 5.99 -9.40 3.87
C GLY A 67 5.19 -10.09 4.97
N ALA A 68 4.26 -9.36 5.60
CA ALA A 68 3.30 -9.95 6.53
C ALA A 68 2.20 -10.70 5.75
N PRO A 69 1.75 -11.87 6.22
CA PRO A 69 0.65 -12.57 5.57
C PRO A 69 -0.67 -11.84 5.76
N VAL A 70 -1.56 -11.96 4.76
CA VAL A 70 -2.96 -11.53 4.85
C VAL A 70 -3.87 -12.75 4.72
N ILE A 71 -4.98 -12.74 5.43
CA ILE A 71 -5.81 -13.94 5.58
C ILE A 71 -7.28 -13.61 5.43
N ALA A 72 -7.97 -14.37 4.60
CA ALA A 72 -9.42 -14.32 4.46
C ALA A 72 -9.99 -15.69 4.07
N ASN A 73 -11.15 -16.04 4.60
CA ASN A 73 -11.90 -17.24 4.22
C ASN A 73 -11.04 -18.53 4.23
N GLY A 74 -10.19 -18.70 5.27
CA GLY A 74 -9.30 -19.86 5.41
C GLY A 74 -8.11 -19.90 4.45
N ARG A 75 -7.92 -18.86 3.64
CA ARG A 75 -6.77 -18.70 2.74
C ARG A 75 -5.82 -17.66 3.27
N LEU A 76 -4.56 -18.01 3.30
CA LEU A 76 -3.45 -17.14 3.68
C LEU A 76 -2.67 -16.78 2.42
N PHE A 77 -2.46 -15.50 2.18
CA PHE A 77 -1.64 -15.00 1.08
C PHE A 77 -0.40 -14.32 1.64
N ILE A 78 0.75 -14.70 1.10
CA ILE A 78 2.04 -14.14 1.52
C ILE A 78 2.94 -13.91 0.31
N PHE A 79 3.70 -12.82 0.37
CA PHE A 79 4.70 -12.49 -0.62
C PHE A 79 6.09 -12.76 -0.06
N GLY A 80 6.87 -13.52 -0.79
CA GLY A 80 8.23 -13.89 -0.47
C GLY A 80 9.05 -14.05 -1.74
N TYR A 81 10.19 -14.71 -1.62
CA TYR A 81 11.04 -15.02 -2.76
C TYR A 81 11.77 -16.34 -2.57
N GLY A 82 12.33 -16.86 -3.65
CA GLY A 82 13.16 -18.06 -3.64
C GLY A 82 14.09 -18.09 -4.83
N GLN A 83 15.07 -18.99 -4.78
CA GLN A 83 15.92 -19.33 -5.91
C GLN A 83 15.32 -20.57 -6.58
N PHE A 84 15.09 -20.49 -7.87
CA PHE A 84 14.39 -21.53 -8.62
C PHE A 84 15.24 -22.15 -9.76
N GLY A 85 16.58 -22.00 -9.68
CA GLY A 85 17.57 -22.56 -10.58
C GLY A 85 18.96 -22.53 -9.95
N ASP A 86 19.98 -22.76 -10.76
CA ASP A 86 21.35 -22.94 -10.29
C ASP A 86 22.14 -21.61 -10.21
N ASP A 87 21.68 -20.56 -10.90
CA ASP A 87 22.33 -19.26 -10.87
C ASP A 87 21.74 -18.35 -9.79
N PRO A 88 22.50 -18.06 -8.70
CA PRO A 88 22.02 -17.17 -7.64
C PRO A 88 21.70 -15.76 -8.10
N ALA A 89 22.23 -15.33 -9.24
CA ALA A 89 22.04 -13.99 -9.78
C ALA A 89 20.83 -13.87 -10.71
N GLU A 90 20.52 -14.92 -11.46
CA GLU A 90 19.47 -14.89 -12.48
C GLU A 90 18.19 -15.65 -12.10
N ASP A 91 18.29 -16.60 -11.15
CA ASP A 91 17.20 -17.50 -10.79
C ASP A 91 16.39 -17.09 -9.55
N VAL A 92 16.60 -15.87 -9.03
CA VAL A 92 15.75 -15.33 -7.96
C VAL A 92 14.40 -14.94 -8.51
N GLN A 93 13.34 -15.43 -7.90
CA GLN A 93 11.97 -15.06 -8.24
C GLN A 93 11.20 -14.67 -7.00
N GLU A 94 10.49 -13.57 -7.08
CA GLU A 94 9.48 -13.23 -6.08
C GLU A 94 8.28 -14.15 -6.25
N THR A 95 7.64 -14.48 -5.14
CA THR A 95 6.57 -15.48 -5.14
C THR A 95 5.39 -15.02 -4.29
N LEU A 96 4.21 -14.96 -4.90
CA LEU A 96 2.95 -14.86 -4.17
C LEU A 96 2.42 -16.26 -3.92
N LEU A 97 2.32 -16.64 -2.66
CA LEU A 97 1.78 -17.93 -2.21
C LEU A 97 0.38 -17.78 -1.66
N CYS A 98 -0.47 -18.75 -1.98
CA CYS A 98 -1.72 -19.00 -1.28
C CYS A 98 -1.63 -20.33 -0.53
N LEU A 99 -1.79 -20.28 0.78
CA LEU A 99 -1.79 -21.43 1.65
C LEU A 99 -3.16 -21.60 2.31
N ASN A 100 -3.48 -22.82 2.71
CA ASN A 100 -4.54 -23.06 3.68
C ASN A 100 -4.09 -22.54 5.05
N ALA A 101 -4.83 -21.61 5.62
CA ALA A 101 -4.42 -20.93 6.86
C ALA A 101 -4.37 -21.86 8.08
N ASP A 102 -5.16 -22.96 8.08
CA ASP A 102 -5.19 -23.90 9.20
C ASP A 102 -4.09 -24.94 9.14
N THR A 103 -3.69 -25.36 7.94
CA THR A 103 -2.78 -26.49 7.74
C THR A 103 -1.41 -26.12 7.17
N GLY A 104 -1.24 -24.88 6.70
CA GLY A 104 -0.02 -24.46 6.00
C GLY A 104 0.18 -25.08 4.61
N LYS A 105 -0.75 -25.90 4.12
CA LYS A 105 -0.62 -26.56 2.81
C LYS A 105 -0.78 -25.56 1.68
N LYS A 106 0.13 -25.62 0.71
CA LYS A 106 0.08 -24.80 -0.49
C LYS A 106 -1.16 -25.12 -1.33
N ILE A 107 -1.92 -24.08 -1.70
CA ILE A 107 -3.06 -24.16 -2.61
C ILE A 107 -2.60 -23.77 -4.02
N TRP A 108 -1.92 -22.63 -4.16
CA TRP A 108 -1.33 -22.18 -5.43
C TRP A 108 -0.16 -21.22 -5.18
N GLU A 109 0.64 -21.00 -6.22
CA GLU A 109 1.70 -20.00 -6.24
C GLU A 109 1.75 -19.25 -7.56
N LYS A 110 2.24 -18.00 -7.53
CA LYS A 110 2.60 -17.18 -8.69
C LYS A 110 4.02 -16.69 -8.51
N ARG A 111 4.83 -16.85 -9.56
CA ARG A 111 6.24 -16.44 -9.57
C ARG A 111 6.41 -15.26 -10.49
N PHE A 112 7.22 -14.32 -10.06
CA PHE A 112 7.56 -13.13 -10.81
C PHE A 112 9.08 -13.13 -10.98
N PRO A 113 9.59 -13.22 -12.23
CA PRO A 113 11.01 -13.09 -12.45
C PRO A 113 11.46 -11.70 -12.01
N ASP A 114 12.52 -11.66 -11.24
CA ASP A 114 13.17 -10.44 -10.82
C ASP A 114 14.66 -10.53 -11.14
N TYR A 115 15.29 -9.40 -11.38
CA TYR A 115 16.74 -9.31 -11.46
C TYR A 115 17.26 -8.85 -10.11
N ILE A 116 18.42 -9.34 -9.72
CA ILE A 116 19.05 -8.97 -8.45
C ILE A 116 19.39 -7.48 -8.47
N SER A 117 18.56 -6.68 -7.84
CA SER A 117 18.78 -5.26 -7.67
C SER A 117 19.33 -4.89 -6.28
N ASP A 118 19.19 -5.79 -5.28
CA ASP A 118 19.67 -5.57 -3.91
C ASP A 118 20.55 -6.71 -3.42
N VAL A 119 21.76 -6.82 -3.97
CA VAL A 119 22.72 -7.89 -3.66
C VAL A 119 23.16 -7.89 -2.19
N VAL A 120 23.11 -6.71 -1.54
CA VAL A 120 23.63 -6.54 -0.17
C VAL A 120 22.62 -6.96 0.90
N TYR A 121 21.33 -6.66 0.67
CA TYR A 121 20.32 -6.82 1.73
C TYR A 121 19.21 -7.83 1.39
N ASN A 122 19.16 -8.33 0.17
CA ASN A 122 18.14 -9.29 -0.30
C ASN A 122 16.71 -8.85 0.05
N ARG A 123 16.32 -7.61 -0.31
CA ARG A 123 15.02 -7.02 0.05
C ARG A 123 13.91 -7.34 -0.94
N TYR A 124 13.83 -8.58 -1.35
CA TYR A 124 12.75 -9.07 -2.20
C TYR A 124 11.54 -9.47 -1.35
N GLY A 125 10.35 -9.42 -1.95
CA GLY A 125 9.12 -9.82 -1.28
C GLY A 125 8.81 -9.04 0.01
N VAL A 126 9.13 -7.74 0.05
CA VAL A 126 9.00 -6.91 1.26
C VAL A 126 7.56 -6.45 1.47
N GLY A 127 6.87 -6.06 0.40
CA GLY A 127 5.47 -5.60 0.49
C GLY A 127 4.52 -6.74 0.85
N SER A 128 3.56 -6.46 1.70
CA SER A 128 2.48 -7.41 2.00
C SER A 128 1.38 -7.29 0.95
N PRO A 129 0.71 -8.38 0.56
CA PRO A 129 -0.50 -8.32 -0.25
C PRO A 129 -1.62 -7.58 0.49
N VAL A 130 -2.66 -7.18 -0.25
CA VAL A 130 -3.93 -6.71 0.33
C VAL A 130 -5.09 -7.47 -0.30
N ILE A 131 -6.11 -7.76 0.49
CA ILE A 131 -7.33 -8.45 0.05
C ILE A 131 -8.48 -7.44 -0.03
N ASP A 132 -9.18 -7.43 -1.15
CA ASP A 132 -10.39 -6.61 -1.32
C ASP A 132 -11.56 -7.19 -0.50
N PRO A 133 -12.15 -6.41 0.41
CA PRO A 133 -13.27 -6.89 1.22
C PRO A 133 -14.55 -7.19 0.43
N GLU A 134 -14.70 -6.67 -0.81
CA GLU A 134 -15.88 -6.91 -1.63
C GLU A 134 -15.74 -8.16 -2.51
N THR A 135 -14.56 -8.39 -3.11
CA THR A 135 -14.38 -9.45 -4.10
C THR A 135 -13.50 -10.60 -3.61
N GLY A 136 -12.70 -10.37 -2.57
CA GLY A 136 -11.65 -11.28 -2.13
C GLY A 136 -10.41 -11.27 -3.03
N ASN A 137 -10.37 -10.44 -4.07
CA ASN A 137 -9.21 -10.32 -4.94
C ASN A 137 -7.97 -9.85 -4.15
N VAL A 138 -6.82 -10.32 -4.56
CA VAL A 138 -5.54 -10.06 -3.91
C VAL A 138 -4.69 -9.17 -4.81
N TYR A 139 -4.16 -8.10 -4.25
CA TYR A 139 -3.33 -7.12 -4.96
C TYR A 139 -1.96 -7.04 -4.34
N LEU A 140 -0.97 -6.80 -5.18
CA LEU A 140 0.44 -6.82 -4.81
C LEU A 140 1.25 -5.95 -5.77
N GLN A 141 2.35 -5.38 -5.28
CA GLN A 141 3.40 -4.77 -6.09
C GLN A 141 4.67 -5.61 -5.97
N THR A 142 5.29 -5.93 -7.10
CA THR A 142 6.58 -6.63 -7.15
C THR A 142 7.75 -5.64 -7.17
N SER A 143 8.94 -6.11 -6.87
CA SER A 143 10.16 -5.28 -6.83
C SER A 143 10.54 -4.70 -8.20
N ASN A 144 10.17 -5.38 -9.30
CA ASN A 144 10.40 -4.89 -10.66
C ASN A 144 9.29 -3.95 -11.16
N GLY A 145 8.37 -3.52 -10.27
CA GLY A 145 7.37 -2.50 -10.58
C GLY A 145 6.12 -3.01 -11.29
N ARG A 146 5.79 -4.30 -11.15
CA ARG A 146 4.49 -4.83 -11.57
C ARG A 146 3.47 -4.62 -10.46
N CYS A 147 2.34 -4.04 -10.79
CA CYS A 147 1.14 -4.03 -9.96
C CYS A 147 0.21 -5.13 -10.49
N VAL A 148 -0.18 -6.06 -9.64
CA VAL A 148 -0.90 -7.28 -10.06
C VAL A 148 -2.14 -7.52 -9.23
N ALA A 149 -3.14 -8.13 -9.84
CA ALA A 149 -4.39 -8.54 -9.20
C ALA A 149 -4.73 -9.99 -9.56
N PHE A 150 -5.07 -10.78 -8.55
CA PHE A 150 -5.50 -12.16 -8.70
C PHE A 150 -6.81 -12.40 -7.96
N THR A 151 -7.63 -13.32 -8.50
CA THR A 151 -8.76 -13.86 -7.73
C THR A 151 -8.24 -14.69 -6.55
N PRO A 152 -9.09 -14.99 -5.54
CA PRO A 152 -8.71 -15.90 -4.46
C PRO A 152 -8.22 -17.28 -4.94
N ASP A 153 -8.65 -17.72 -6.12
CA ASP A 153 -8.24 -18.97 -6.74
C ASP A 153 -6.98 -18.86 -7.61
N GLY A 154 -6.33 -17.70 -7.62
CA GLY A 154 -5.07 -17.45 -8.34
C GLY A 154 -5.24 -17.21 -9.83
N LYS A 155 -6.44 -16.92 -10.32
CA LYS A 155 -6.64 -16.48 -11.72
C LYS A 155 -6.24 -15.02 -11.84
N PRO A 156 -5.47 -14.62 -12.87
CA PRO A 156 -5.12 -13.23 -13.08
C PRO A 156 -6.39 -12.41 -13.37
N VAL A 157 -6.49 -11.24 -12.76
CA VAL A 157 -7.53 -10.24 -13.05
C VAL A 157 -6.94 -9.18 -13.97
N TRP A 158 -5.83 -8.58 -13.57
CA TRP A 158 -5.06 -7.63 -14.38
C TRP A 158 -3.61 -7.57 -13.87
N GLU A 159 -2.74 -7.07 -14.74
CA GLU A 159 -1.34 -6.79 -14.45
C GLU A 159 -0.90 -5.53 -15.18
N ILE A 160 -0.15 -4.66 -14.50
CA ILE A 160 0.41 -3.44 -15.05
C ILE A 160 1.87 -3.31 -14.65
N SER A 161 2.75 -3.19 -15.63
CA SER A 161 4.13 -2.78 -15.43
C SER A 161 4.21 -1.25 -15.40
N LEU A 162 4.63 -0.68 -14.28
CA LEU A 162 4.84 0.76 -14.17
C LEU A 162 5.95 1.24 -15.12
N ILE A 163 6.93 0.39 -15.39
CA ILE A 163 8.06 0.69 -16.29
C ILE A 163 7.56 0.73 -17.74
N GLU A 164 6.90 -0.33 -18.19
CA GLU A 164 6.48 -0.47 -19.59
C GLU A 164 5.27 0.42 -19.92
N LYS A 165 4.25 0.40 -19.06
CA LYS A 165 3.00 1.13 -19.30
C LYS A 165 3.11 2.63 -19.05
N LEU A 166 3.86 3.05 -18.03
CA LEU A 166 3.92 4.45 -17.61
C LEU A 166 5.32 5.06 -17.71
N ALA A 167 6.33 4.30 -18.17
CA ALA A 167 7.73 4.66 -18.18
C ALA A 167 8.20 5.20 -16.82
N ARG A 168 7.84 4.49 -15.74
CA ARG A 168 8.20 4.84 -14.37
C ARG A 168 9.16 3.81 -13.82
N LEU A 169 10.35 4.25 -13.48
CA LEU A 169 11.29 3.44 -12.72
C LEU A 169 10.78 3.30 -11.29
N THR A 170 10.86 2.10 -10.73
CA THR A 170 10.68 1.86 -9.30
C THR A 170 11.97 2.15 -8.55
N PHE A 171 11.87 2.23 -7.23
CA PHE A 171 13.05 2.40 -6.39
C PHE A 171 13.99 1.22 -6.61
N PRO A 172 15.29 1.46 -6.87
CA PRO A 172 16.26 0.37 -6.97
C PRO A 172 16.34 -0.38 -5.64
N ASN A 173 16.79 -1.63 -5.68
CA ASN A 173 16.96 -2.49 -4.52
C ASN A 173 15.67 -3.13 -3.99
N GLY A 174 14.68 -3.39 -4.84
CA GLY A 174 13.53 -4.21 -4.50
C GLY A 174 12.60 -3.66 -3.41
N ARG A 175 12.64 -2.37 -3.15
CA ARG A 175 11.88 -1.75 -2.06
C ARG A 175 10.45 -1.44 -2.49
N THR A 176 9.52 -2.26 -2.04
CA THR A 176 8.09 -2.08 -2.32
C THR A 176 7.31 -1.88 -1.03
N GLY A 177 6.33 -0.95 -1.07
CA GLY A 177 5.34 -0.79 0.00
C GLY A 177 4.17 -1.75 -0.18
N SER A 178 3.34 -1.89 0.85
CA SER A 178 2.09 -2.64 0.78
C SER A 178 1.00 -1.76 0.15
N PRO A 179 0.17 -2.27 -0.77
CA PRO A 179 -0.96 -1.52 -1.30
C PRO A 179 -2.10 -1.41 -0.29
N ALA A 180 -3.02 -0.48 -0.56
CA ALA A 180 -4.20 -0.26 0.27
C ALA A 180 -5.47 -0.20 -0.59
N ILE A 181 -6.58 -0.73 -0.08
CA ILE A 181 -7.89 -0.67 -0.74
C ILE A 181 -8.72 0.46 -0.15
N PHE A 182 -9.30 1.26 -1.04
CA PHE A 182 -10.27 2.27 -0.68
C PHE A 182 -11.42 2.31 -1.71
N GLU A 183 -12.62 1.97 -1.30
CA GLU A 183 -13.80 1.89 -2.19
C GLU A 183 -13.50 1.03 -3.45
N ASN A 184 -13.59 1.63 -4.63
CA ASN A 184 -13.27 0.98 -5.91
C ASN A 184 -11.80 1.06 -6.31
N LEU A 185 -10.91 1.54 -5.45
CA LEU A 185 -9.51 1.80 -5.75
C LEU A 185 -8.57 0.85 -5.02
N VAL A 186 -7.49 0.47 -5.69
CA VAL A 186 -6.27 -0.03 -5.06
C VAL A 186 -5.18 1.02 -5.23
N ILE A 187 -4.56 1.42 -4.10
CA ILE A 187 -3.57 2.50 -4.03
C ILE A 187 -2.21 1.91 -3.74
N PHE A 188 -1.25 2.20 -4.62
CA PHE A 188 0.15 1.81 -4.49
C PHE A 188 1.01 3.02 -4.18
N HIS A 189 1.95 2.88 -3.27
CA HIS A 189 2.95 3.87 -2.96
C HIS A 189 4.27 3.51 -3.66
N CYS A 190 4.67 4.30 -4.64
CA CYS A 190 5.82 4.01 -5.49
C CYS A 190 6.81 5.16 -5.43
N VAL A 191 7.98 4.89 -4.90
CA VAL A 191 9.09 5.85 -4.93
C VAL A 191 9.95 5.56 -6.17
N THR A 192 10.05 6.56 -7.05
CA THR A 192 10.97 6.52 -8.18
C THR A 192 12.15 7.42 -7.85
N ALA A 193 13.21 6.86 -7.30
CA ALA A 193 14.41 7.60 -6.98
C ALA A 193 15.61 6.92 -7.60
N ASN A 194 16.42 7.70 -8.32
CA ASN A 194 17.82 7.34 -8.53
C ASN A 194 18.62 7.88 -7.36
N TRP A 195 19.51 7.06 -6.83
CA TRP A 195 20.54 7.51 -5.90
C TRP A 195 21.38 8.59 -6.58
N GLY A 196 21.34 9.82 -6.05
CA GLY A 196 22.08 10.96 -6.60
C GLY A 196 21.21 11.99 -7.33
N THR A 197 21.86 12.80 -8.17
CA THR A 197 21.26 13.99 -8.80
C THR A 197 20.71 13.75 -10.21
N THR A 198 20.88 12.58 -10.79
CA THR A 198 20.77 12.32 -12.22
C THR A 198 19.40 11.89 -12.74
N GLY A 199 18.41 11.64 -11.87
CA GLY A 199 17.09 11.20 -12.31
C GLY A 199 15.94 12.07 -11.82
N PRO A 200 14.79 12.07 -12.52
CA PRO A 200 13.58 12.74 -12.04
C PRO A 200 12.93 11.93 -10.94
N ALA A 201 13.55 11.92 -9.75
CA ALA A 201 13.00 11.26 -8.58
C ALA A 201 11.62 11.82 -8.23
N ARG A 202 10.67 10.92 -7.96
CA ARG A 202 9.31 11.24 -7.54
C ARG A 202 8.86 10.24 -6.49
N ASP A 203 8.15 10.75 -5.51
CA ASP A 203 7.39 9.97 -4.55
C ASP A 203 5.92 10.07 -4.94
N ARG A 204 5.34 8.95 -5.36
CA ARG A 204 4.02 8.92 -5.96
C ARG A 204 3.13 7.87 -5.34
N PHE A 205 1.86 8.25 -5.24
CA PHE A 205 0.77 7.32 -5.06
C PHE A 205 0.04 7.15 -6.40
N TYR A 206 -0.23 5.91 -6.77
CA TYR A 206 -1.03 5.54 -7.93
C TYR A 206 -2.28 4.82 -7.47
N ALA A 207 -3.45 5.26 -7.93
CA ALA A 207 -4.70 4.55 -7.70
C ALA A 207 -5.20 3.94 -9.00
N PHE A 208 -5.36 2.65 -9.00
CA PHE A 208 -5.98 1.92 -10.08
C PHE A 208 -7.39 1.52 -9.68
N ASP A 209 -8.29 1.46 -10.65
CA ASP A 209 -9.59 0.81 -10.45
C ASP A 209 -9.34 -0.67 -10.15
N LYS A 210 -9.83 -1.15 -9.01
CA LYS A 210 -9.49 -2.48 -8.50
C LYS A 210 -9.99 -3.63 -9.38
N LEU A 211 -11.00 -3.39 -10.21
CA LEU A 211 -11.57 -4.41 -11.10
C LEU A 211 -10.93 -4.41 -12.48
N SER A 212 -10.68 -3.22 -13.06
CA SER A 212 -10.18 -3.09 -14.43
C SER A 212 -8.66 -2.90 -14.53
N GLY A 213 -8.00 -2.43 -13.45
CA GLY A 213 -6.59 -2.04 -13.48
C GLY A 213 -6.33 -0.71 -14.20
N GLU A 214 -7.37 0.04 -14.58
CA GLU A 214 -7.19 1.34 -15.21
C GLU A 214 -6.72 2.38 -14.19
N LEU A 215 -5.77 3.23 -14.59
CA LEU A 215 -5.24 4.30 -13.74
C LEU A 215 -6.27 5.41 -13.54
N VAL A 216 -6.78 5.54 -12.32
CA VAL A 216 -7.80 6.52 -11.96
C VAL A 216 -7.19 7.88 -11.61
N TRP A 217 -6.12 7.85 -10.82
CA TRP A 217 -5.36 9.04 -10.48
C TRP A 217 -3.93 8.70 -10.05
N TYR A 218 -3.05 9.67 -10.12
CA TYR A 218 -1.73 9.65 -9.48
C TYR A 218 -1.49 10.94 -8.71
N SER A 219 -0.72 10.88 -7.64
CA SER A 219 -0.45 12.01 -6.75
C SER A 219 1.02 12.10 -6.38
N THR A 220 1.57 13.31 -6.33
CA THR A 220 2.91 13.63 -5.83
C THR A 220 2.79 14.66 -4.73
N PRO A 221 2.33 14.26 -3.52
CA PRO A 221 1.96 15.20 -2.47
C PRO A 221 3.18 15.81 -1.75
N GLY A 222 4.33 15.18 -1.84
CA GLY A 222 5.57 15.63 -1.23
C GLY A 222 6.46 16.46 -2.18
N ILE A 223 7.74 16.53 -1.81
CA ILE A 223 8.81 17.12 -2.62
C ILE A 223 9.66 16.01 -3.25
N ARG A 224 10.84 16.35 -3.80
CA ARG A 224 11.75 15.34 -4.34
C ARG A 224 12.19 14.37 -3.23
N PRO A 225 12.00 13.04 -3.39
CA PRO A 225 12.46 12.07 -2.42
C PRO A 225 13.99 11.98 -2.39
N VAL A 226 14.52 11.71 -1.20
CA VAL A 226 15.95 11.47 -0.97
C VAL A 226 16.21 10.03 -0.53
N ASP A 227 15.16 9.30 -0.14
CA ASP A 227 15.22 7.90 0.29
C ASP A 227 13.91 7.17 -0.07
N SER A 228 13.80 5.90 0.31
CA SER A 228 12.58 5.11 0.22
C SER A 228 11.55 5.49 1.30
N SER A 229 10.31 5.08 1.08
CA SER A 229 9.26 5.04 2.09
C SER A 229 8.45 3.76 1.92
N PHE A 230 8.17 3.08 3.01
CA PHE A 230 7.28 1.91 3.08
C PHE A 230 5.94 2.25 3.73
N SER A 231 5.72 3.54 4.06
CA SER A 231 4.51 3.98 4.72
C SER A 231 3.29 3.73 3.85
N MET A 232 2.35 2.96 4.38
CA MET A 232 1.08 2.62 3.73
C MET A 232 0.04 3.70 4.02
N PRO A 233 -0.87 4.01 3.08
CA PRO A 233 -2.01 4.89 3.34
C PRO A 233 -2.83 4.48 4.57
N VAL A 234 -3.12 5.44 5.45
CA VAL A 234 -4.06 5.32 6.56
C VAL A 234 -5.25 6.20 6.28
N PHE A 235 -6.42 5.60 6.10
CA PHE A 235 -7.62 6.33 5.70
C PHE A 235 -8.29 7.03 6.86
N GLY A 236 -8.85 8.21 6.58
CA GLY A 236 -9.58 9.05 7.52
C GLY A 236 -10.50 10.04 6.82
N GLN A 237 -11.01 10.98 7.59
CA GLN A 237 -11.92 12.04 7.11
C GLN A 237 -11.34 13.41 7.44
N LEU A 238 -11.53 14.37 6.53
CA LEU A 238 -11.14 15.76 6.73
C LEU A 238 -12.19 16.68 6.10
N GLY A 239 -12.90 17.46 6.90
CA GLY A 239 -13.94 18.36 6.40
C GLY A 239 -15.00 17.65 5.54
N GLY A 240 -15.41 16.42 5.89
CA GLY A 240 -16.35 15.61 5.12
C GLY A 240 -15.80 14.97 3.86
N GLN A 241 -14.48 15.11 3.62
CA GLN A 241 -13.78 14.48 2.49
C GLN A 241 -13.05 13.22 2.96
N ALA A 242 -13.08 12.17 2.16
CA ALA A 242 -12.26 11.00 2.40
C ALA A 242 -10.81 11.29 2.04
N VAL A 243 -9.90 11.07 2.98
CA VAL A 243 -8.47 11.31 2.82
C VAL A 243 -7.67 10.11 3.28
N PHE A 244 -6.41 10.09 2.92
CA PHE A 244 -5.42 9.23 3.58
C PHE A 244 -4.20 10.03 4.01
N TYR A 245 -3.50 9.49 5.00
CA TYR A 245 -2.26 10.00 5.53
C TYR A 245 -1.15 8.99 5.31
N ALA A 246 0.06 9.45 4.98
CA ALA A 246 1.22 8.59 4.80
C ALA A 246 2.53 9.34 5.00
N GLY A 247 3.58 8.60 5.32
CA GLY A 247 4.96 9.08 5.21
C GLY A 247 5.44 9.02 3.76
N THR A 248 6.48 9.79 3.46
CA THR A 248 7.07 9.86 2.11
C THR A 248 8.59 9.75 2.13
N GLY A 249 9.20 9.41 1.01
CA GLY A 249 10.65 9.32 0.83
C GLY A 249 11.38 10.66 0.91
N CYS A 250 10.65 11.78 0.91
CA CYS A 250 11.21 13.11 1.11
C CYS A 250 11.13 13.60 2.57
N GLY A 251 10.75 12.71 3.50
CA GLY A 251 10.65 13.05 4.92
C GLY A 251 9.39 13.82 5.32
N ASN A 252 8.39 13.92 4.44
CA ASN A 252 7.11 14.52 4.79
C ASN A 252 6.12 13.46 5.28
N VAL A 253 5.23 13.89 6.16
CA VAL A 253 3.91 13.30 6.34
C VAL A 253 2.96 14.08 5.46
N VAL A 254 2.10 13.37 4.72
CA VAL A 254 1.19 13.97 3.74
C VAL A 254 -0.25 13.57 4.00
N CYS A 255 -1.16 14.43 3.57
CA CYS A 255 -2.59 14.15 3.45
C CYS A 255 -3.00 14.29 1.99
N VAL A 256 -3.74 13.30 1.49
CA VAL A 256 -4.19 13.23 0.10
C VAL A 256 -5.67 12.84 0.07
N ASN A 257 -6.45 13.45 -0.82
CA ASN A 257 -7.82 13.03 -1.06
C ASN A 257 -7.82 11.61 -1.64
N ALA A 258 -8.49 10.68 -0.99
CA ALA A 258 -8.44 9.27 -1.35
C ALA A 258 -9.12 8.95 -2.69
N ARG A 259 -10.14 9.73 -3.09
CA ARG A 259 -10.91 9.51 -4.32
C ARG A 259 -10.30 10.17 -5.56
N THR A 260 -9.60 11.30 -5.36
CA THR A 260 -9.12 12.13 -6.48
C THR A 260 -7.60 12.23 -6.58
N GLY A 261 -6.87 11.80 -5.56
CA GLY A 261 -5.42 11.96 -5.48
C GLY A 261 -4.96 13.40 -5.25
N LYS A 262 -5.88 14.36 -5.00
CA LYS A 262 -5.51 15.76 -4.78
C LYS A 262 -4.70 15.89 -3.50
N PRO A 263 -3.47 16.45 -3.54
CA PRO A 263 -2.70 16.78 -2.34
C PRO A 263 -3.46 17.79 -1.48
N VAL A 264 -3.55 17.52 -0.17
CA VAL A 264 -4.32 18.35 0.78
C VAL A 264 -3.39 19.15 1.68
N TRP A 265 -2.46 18.48 2.34
CA TRP A 265 -1.40 19.14 3.10
C TRP A 265 -0.15 18.26 3.21
N ARG A 266 0.96 18.85 3.59
CA ARG A 266 2.20 18.16 3.93
C ARG A 266 2.87 18.81 5.13
N PHE A 267 3.57 18.01 5.92
CA PHE A 267 4.38 18.42 7.05
C PHE A 267 5.78 17.81 6.90
N GLN A 268 6.82 18.63 6.96
CA GLN A 268 8.20 18.14 6.91
C GLN A 268 8.61 17.60 8.28
N LEU A 269 8.75 16.30 8.41
CA LEU A 269 9.07 15.61 9.66
C LEU A 269 10.56 15.32 9.81
N SER A 270 11.23 14.90 8.73
CA SER A 270 12.64 14.49 8.76
C SER A 270 13.38 14.92 7.49
N GLN A 271 14.72 14.80 7.51
CA GLN A 271 15.56 15.02 6.32
C GLN A 271 15.53 13.80 5.37
N GLY A 272 15.27 12.60 5.88
CA GLY A 272 15.18 11.36 5.11
C GLY A 272 13.78 10.76 5.10
N GLY A 273 13.61 9.62 4.42
CA GLY A 273 12.31 8.97 4.25
C GLY A 273 11.63 8.56 5.56
N VAL A 274 10.32 8.81 5.65
CA VAL A 274 9.45 8.32 6.72
C VAL A 274 8.93 6.96 6.29
N ASN A 275 9.46 5.90 6.90
CA ASN A 275 9.14 4.51 6.54
C ASN A 275 7.98 3.93 7.34
N SER A 276 7.79 4.41 8.57
CA SER A 276 6.71 3.93 9.44
C SER A 276 5.35 4.45 9.02
N GLN A 277 4.33 3.65 9.28
CA GLN A 277 2.95 4.06 9.12
C GLN A 277 2.58 5.06 10.22
N VAL A 278 1.79 6.07 9.86
CA VAL A 278 1.25 7.03 10.82
C VAL A 278 0.05 6.45 11.56
N LEU A 279 -0.26 7.01 12.73
CA LEU A 279 -1.42 6.65 13.54
C LEU A 279 -2.38 7.83 13.64
N LEU A 280 -3.67 7.58 13.45
CA LEU A 280 -4.70 8.55 13.81
C LEU A 280 -4.96 8.48 15.31
N TYR A 281 -5.00 9.63 15.97
CA TYR A 281 -5.32 9.75 17.38
C TYR A 281 -6.45 10.77 17.59
N GLY A 282 -7.63 10.28 17.93
CA GLY A 282 -8.83 11.08 17.89
C GLY A 282 -9.24 11.47 16.46
N THR A 283 -9.89 12.62 16.32
CA THR A 283 -10.39 13.11 15.02
C THR A 283 -9.50 14.15 14.36
N ASP A 284 -8.53 14.72 15.12
CA ASP A 284 -7.77 15.91 14.74
C ASP A 284 -6.28 15.83 15.12
N LYS A 285 -5.81 14.64 15.49
CA LYS A 285 -4.41 14.40 15.83
C LYS A 285 -3.84 13.25 15.00
N LEU A 286 -2.56 13.33 14.72
CA LEU A 286 -1.81 12.31 14.02
C LEU A 286 -0.47 12.10 14.72
N ILE A 287 -0.12 10.84 14.98
CA ILE A 287 1.17 10.46 15.55
C ILE A 287 2.05 9.88 14.44
N ALA A 288 3.28 10.37 14.33
CA ALA A 288 4.25 9.94 13.34
C ALA A 288 5.61 9.66 13.99
N LEU A 289 6.30 8.66 13.45
CA LEU A 289 7.61 8.20 13.91
C LEU A 289 8.57 8.13 12.73
N HIS A 290 9.83 8.52 12.92
CA HIS A 290 10.89 8.28 11.94
C HIS A 290 12.21 7.90 12.62
N GLY A 291 13.17 7.42 11.83
CA GLY A 291 14.52 7.04 12.30
C GLY A 291 15.65 7.72 11.53
N LYS A 292 15.34 8.81 10.82
CA LYS A 292 16.32 9.59 10.04
C LYS A 292 16.75 10.85 10.78
N GLU A 293 17.64 11.63 10.16
CA GLU A 293 18.12 12.90 10.69
C GLU A 293 16.96 13.87 10.92
N ASN A 294 16.95 14.53 12.07
CA ASN A 294 16.02 15.59 12.39
C ASN A 294 16.33 16.87 11.58
N ILE A 295 15.32 17.71 11.33
CA ILE A 295 15.48 18.95 10.54
C ILE A 295 16.18 20.02 11.36
N ASP A 296 15.88 20.08 12.63
CA ASP A 296 16.23 21.14 13.58
C ASP A 296 17.26 20.69 14.65
N ALA A 297 17.81 19.49 14.53
CA ALA A 297 18.80 18.94 15.45
C ALA A 297 19.73 17.94 14.74
N THR A 298 20.88 17.68 15.34
CA THR A 298 21.84 16.67 14.84
C THR A 298 21.49 15.24 15.27
N SER A 299 20.50 15.09 16.16
CA SER A 299 19.98 13.77 16.56
C SER A 299 19.20 13.11 15.45
N LYS A 300 19.03 11.77 15.57
CA LYS A 300 18.23 10.96 14.66
C LYS A 300 16.99 10.44 15.37
N GLY A 301 15.90 10.37 14.61
CA GLY A 301 14.66 9.81 15.10
C GLY A 301 13.82 10.79 15.93
N ARG A 302 12.51 10.59 15.84
CA ARG A 302 11.52 11.39 16.57
C ARG A 302 10.16 10.75 16.50
N LEU A 303 9.47 10.74 17.62
CA LEU A 303 8.04 10.49 17.71
C LEU A 303 7.34 11.82 17.96
N VAL A 304 6.35 12.16 17.14
CA VAL A 304 5.60 13.44 17.28
C VAL A 304 4.10 13.21 17.25
N CYS A 305 3.38 14.08 17.93
CA CYS A 305 1.94 14.25 17.74
C CYS A 305 1.66 15.59 17.09
N LEU A 306 0.95 15.57 15.97
CA LEU A 306 0.58 16.73 15.20
C LEU A 306 -0.91 17.03 15.37
N LYS A 307 -1.24 18.30 15.55
CA LYS A 307 -2.58 18.82 15.33
C LYS A 307 -2.80 18.92 13.83
N ILE A 308 -3.73 18.14 13.28
CA ILE A 308 -4.05 18.22 11.85
C ILE A 308 -5.24 19.15 11.59
N PRO A 309 -5.33 19.77 10.39
CA PRO A 309 -6.48 20.59 10.03
C PRO A 309 -7.79 19.80 10.15
N THR A 310 -8.86 20.46 10.50
CA THR A 310 -10.22 19.90 10.57
C THR A 310 -11.07 20.30 9.37
N GLU A 311 -10.66 21.36 8.65
CA GLU A 311 -11.31 21.84 7.43
C GLU A 311 -10.52 21.43 6.20
N TYR A 312 -11.23 21.10 5.12
CA TYR A 312 -10.60 20.74 3.85
C TYR A 312 -10.14 22.02 3.10
N PRO A 313 -8.83 22.20 2.85
CA PRO A 313 -8.34 23.43 2.23
C PRO A 313 -8.59 23.46 0.71
N LYS A 314 -8.68 24.65 0.14
CA LYS A 314 -8.81 24.84 -1.31
C LYS A 314 -7.54 24.45 -2.07
N GLU A 315 -6.37 24.75 -1.49
CA GLU A 315 -5.05 24.43 -2.04
C GLU A 315 -4.24 23.63 -1.02
N GLN A 316 -3.19 22.95 -1.49
CA GLN A 316 -2.30 22.20 -0.61
C GLN A 316 -1.61 23.10 0.41
N LEU A 317 -1.75 22.79 1.69
CA LEU A 317 -1.07 23.50 2.76
C LEU A 317 0.32 22.89 3.03
N VAL A 318 1.26 23.74 3.39
CA VAL A 318 2.51 23.33 4.06
C VAL A 318 2.34 23.69 5.52
N LEU A 319 2.26 22.67 6.38
CA LEU A 319 2.01 22.89 7.80
C LEU A 319 3.26 23.44 8.50
N ASP A 320 3.05 24.44 9.34
CA ASP A 320 4.09 25.04 10.19
C ASP A 320 4.47 24.08 11.33
N PRO A 321 5.72 24.04 11.79
CA PRO A 321 6.12 23.25 12.97
C PRO A 321 5.32 23.50 14.25
N LYS A 322 4.65 24.64 14.37
CA LYS A 322 3.73 24.95 15.50
C LYS A 322 2.53 24.00 15.63
N VAL A 323 2.25 23.18 14.60
CA VAL A 323 1.22 22.15 14.69
C VAL A 323 1.62 20.95 15.58
N GLU A 324 2.88 20.87 15.98
CA GLU A 324 3.33 19.86 16.92
C GLU A 324 2.74 20.12 18.32
N ILE A 325 1.94 19.17 18.79
CA ILE A 325 1.39 19.18 20.17
C ILE A 325 2.50 18.82 21.15
N TRP A 326 3.21 17.74 20.80
CA TRP A 326 4.39 17.28 21.54
C TRP A 326 5.35 16.55 20.61
N ARG A 327 6.61 16.48 21.03
CA ARG A 327 7.66 15.67 20.41
C ARG A 327 8.45 14.91 21.48
N ASN A 328 8.96 13.76 21.08
CA ASN A 328 9.87 12.95 21.87
C ASN A 328 11.03 12.52 20.96
N ASP A 329 12.23 13.07 21.21
CA ASP A 329 13.43 12.88 20.38
C ASP A 329 14.24 11.64 20.81
N ASP A 330 13.79 10.88 21.82
CA ASP A 330 14.47 9.69 22.33
C ASP A 330 14.12 8.41 21.56
N HIS A 331 13.34 8.51 20.48
CA HIS A 331 12.84 7.37 19.71
C HIS A 331 13.41 7.33 18.30
N ILE A 332 14.03 6.19 17.95
CA ILE A 332 14.54 5.90 16.61
C ILE A 332 13.77 4.69 16.06
N GLY A 333 12.71 4.94 15.32
CA GLY A 333 11.78 3.89 14.88
C GLY A 333 12.19 3.15 13.60
N PHE A 334 13.28 3.51 12.98
CA PHE A 334 13.82 2.97 11.73
C PHE A 334 12.73 2.64 10.69
N THR A 335 12.33 1.38 10.49
CA THR A 335 11.23 0.97 9.59
C THR A 335 10.01 0.44 10.35
N SER A 336 10.12 0.26 11.66
CA SER A 336 9.02 -0.22 12.50
C SER A 336 7.93 0.83 12.65
N SER A 337 6.68 0.40 12.56
CA SER A 337 5.50 1.25 12.77
C SER A 337 4.96 1.09 14.18
N PRO A 338 4.61 2.18 14.87
CA PRO A 338 4.04 2.12 16.21
C PRO A 338 2.62 1.55 16.20
N ILE A 339 2.12 1.15 17.38
CA ILE A 339 0.72 0.78 17.63
C ILE A 339 0.13 1.71 18.67
N LEU A 340 -1.17 2.00 18.53
CA LEU A 340 -1.92 2.82 19.50
C LEU A 340 -3.00 1.95 20.14
N VAL A 341 -2.93 1.83 21.45
CA VAL A 341 -3.92 1.09 22.26
C VAL A 341 -4.45 2.02 23.33
N LYS A 342 -5.69 2.47 23.18
CA LYS A 342 -6.29 3.52 24.03
C LYS A 342 -5.40 4.78 24.01
N ASP A 343 -4.88 5.18 25.14
CA ASP A 343 -4.06 6.38 25.32
C ASP A 343 -2.55 6.07 25.37
N ARG A 344 -2.12 4.93 24.80
CA ARG A 344 -0.71 4.51 24.78
C ARG A 344 -0.24 4.17 23.40
N VAL A 345 0.89 4.76 23.07
CA VAL A 345 1.68 4.38 21.89
C VAL A 345 2.74 3.39 22.33
N TYR A 346 2.74 2.21 21.72
CA TYR A 346 3.85 1.29 21.86
C TYR A 346 4.69 1.33 20.60
N THR A 347 5.99 1.47 20.78
CA THR A 347 6.94 1.51 19.69
C THR A 347 8.18 0.69 20.04
N THR A 348 8.85 0.21 19.02
CA THR A 348 10.13 -0.47 19.16
C THR A 348 11.23 0.44 18.69
N ASN A 349 12.35 0.45 19.42
CA ASN A 349 13.48 1.34 19.18
C ASN A 349 14.61 0.60 18.46
N PHE A 350 15.45 1.35 17.74
CA PHE A 350 16.65 0.86 17.06
C PHE A 350 17.64 0.14 18.01
N THR A 351 17.59 0.46 19.29
CA THR A 351 18.43 -0.15 20.34
C THR A 351 17.85 -1.43 20.95
N GLY A 352 16.76 -2.00 20.40
CA GLY A 352 16.21 -3.28 20.86
C GLY A 352 15.25 -3.17 22.05
N GLU A 353 14.61 -2.05 22.22
CA GLU A 353 13.67 -1.77 23.31
C GLU A 353 12.24 -1.67 22.82
N LEU A 354 11.33 -2.25 23.60
CA LEU A 354 9.90 -1.95 23.52
C LEU A 354 9.60 -0.80 24.48
N ILE A 355 8.93 0.23 23.99
CA ILE A 355 8.69 1.48 24.70
C ILE A 355 7.20 1.79 24.72
N ALA A 356 6.70 2.22 25.88
CA ALA A 356 5.36 2.79 26.02
C ALA A 356 5.43 4.29 26.21
N VAL A 357 4.63 5.01 25.45
CA VAL A 357 4.54 6.47 25.48
C VAL A 357 3.09 6.86 25.72
N ASP A 358 2.88 7.83 26.60
CA ASP A 358 1.57 8.45 26.80
C ASP A 358 1.20 9.26 25.54
N ALA A 359 0.08 8.91 24.91
CA ALA A 359 -0.32 9.47 23.63
C ALA A 359 -0.72 10.94 23.71
N GLU A 360 -1.15 11.43 24.87
CA GLU A 360 -1.59 12.82 25.05
C GLU A 360 -0.40 13.76 25.31
N SER A 361 0.59 13.30 26.09
CA SER A 361 1.71 14.13 26.53
C SER A 361 3.05 13.84 25.81
N GLY A 362 3.17 12.71 25.14
CA GLY A 362 4.42 12.26 24.51
C GLY A 362 5.48 11.76 25.52
N LYS A 363 5.14 11.64 26.80
CA LYS A 363 6.10 11.19 27.82
C LYS A 363 6.30 9.69 27.74
N THR A 364 7.54 9.25 27.79
CA THR A 364 7.89 7.84 27.97
C THR A 364 7.42 7.38 29.34
N LEU A 365 6.55 6.38 29.36
CA LEU A 365 6.02 5.76 30.61
C LEU A 365 6.98 4.71 31.13
N TRP A 366 7.49 3.87 30.23
CA TRP A 366 8.50 2.86 30.48
C TRP A 366 9.17 2.44 29.19
N GLN A 367 10.37 1.87 29.31
CA GLN A 367 11.07 1.19 28.23
C GLN A 367 11.68 -0.10 28.77
N ASP A 368 11.69 -1.14 27.92
CA ASP A 368 12.11 -2.49 28.27
C ASP A 368 13.00 -3.08 27.20
N LYS A 369 14.22 -3.49 27.56
CA LYS A 369 15.20 -4.10 26.66
C LYS A 369 14.78 -5.53 26.34
N GLN A 370 14.46 -5.81 25.08
CA GLN A 370 13.99 -7.11 24.63
C GLN A 370 14.97 -7.84 23.71
N ALA A 371 15.82 -7.12 22.98
CA ALA A 371 16.78 -7.70 22.06
C ALA A 371 18.05 -6.86 21.98
N PRO A 372 19.18 -7.43 21.54
CA PRO A 372 20.42 -6.67 21.41
C PRO A 372 20.48 -5.79 20.15
N ASP A 373 19.62 -6.01 19.20
CA ASP A 373 19.71 -5.62 17.79
C ASP A 373 18.60 -4.66 17.36
N PRO A 374 18.80 -3.97 16.23
CA PRO A 374 17.83 -3.03 15.68
C PRO A 374 16.54 -3.73 15.24
N ILE A 375 15.49 -2.94 15.10
CA ILE A 375 14.18 -3.38 14.67
C ILE A 375 13.89 -2.99 13.22
N HIS A 376 13.30 -3.90 12.47
CA HIS A 376 12.72 -3.63 11.15
C HIS A 376 11.22 -3.95 11.11
N ALA A 377 10.82 -5.02 11.77
CA ALA A 377 9.43 -5.45 11.85
C ALA A 377 8.62 -4.55 12.79
N SER A 378 7.32 -4.47 12.53
CA SER A 378 6.40 -3.73 13.40
C SER A 378 5.77 -4.65 14.42
N PRO A 379 5.61 -4.22 15.69
CA PRO A 379 4.88 -4.97 16.68
C PRO A 379 3.39 -4.99 16.33
N ILE A 380 2.68 -5.99 16.85
CA ILE A 380 1.23 -6.14 16.76
C ILE A 380 0.65 -6.33 18.16
N PHE A 381 -0.50 -5.73 18.41
CA PHE A 381 -1.27 -5.91 19.64
C PHE A 381 -2.47 -6.82 19.39
N GLY A 382 -2.62 -7.86 20.20
CA GLY A 382 -3.85 -8.58 20.43
C GLY A 382 -4.31 -8.36 21.87
N VAL A 383 -5.58 -8.59 22.21
CA VAL A 383 -6.09 -8.25 23.54
C VAL A 383 -5.25 -8.91 24.64
N GLY A 384 -4.51 -8.07 25.36
CA GLY A 384 -3.64 -8.45 26.45
C GLY A 384 -2.16 -8.60 26.12
N TYR A 385 -1.77 -8.71 24.84
CA TYR A 385 -0.39 -9.04 24.46
C TYR A 385 0.14 -8.17 23.32
N ILE A 386 1.45 -7.90 23.37
CA ILE A 386 2.23 -7.34 22.26
C ILE A 386 3.16 -8.43 21.73
N TYR A 387 3.13 -8.64 20.43
CA TYR A 387 3.98 -9.57 19.69
C TYR A 387 5.04 -8.78 18.94
N ALA A 388 6.28 -8.86 19.36
CA ALA A 388 7.39 -8.10 18.81
C ALA A 388 8.46 -9.02 18.22
N PRO A 389 8.56 -9.13 16.87
CA PRO A 389 9.68 -9.77 16.21
C PRO A 389 10.87 -8.82 16.13
N TRP A 390 12.08 -9.31 16.40
CA TRP A 390 13.34 -8.57 16.34
C TRP A 390 14.22 -9.10 15.21
N PHE A 391 15.07 -8.23 14.68
CA PHE A 391 15.75 -8.48 13.40
C PHE A 391 16.59 -9.75 13.37
N GLU A 392 17.37 -10.02 14.40
CA GLU A 392 18.29 -11.19 14.46
C GLU A 392 17.63 -12.46 15.05
N GLY A 393 16.28 -12.55 14.99
CA GLY A 393 15.56 -13.79 15.27
C GLY A 393 14.91 -13.89 16.63
N SER A 394 15.02 -12.89 17.49
CA SER A 394 14.26 -12.89 18.74
C SER A 394 12.79 -12.60 18.47
N PHE A 395 11.90 -13.33 19.12
CA PHE A 395 10.47 -13.10 19.09
C PHE A 395 9.93 -13.03 20.52
N VAL A 396 9.39 -11.89 20.91
CA VAL A 396 9.01 -11.62 22.29
C VAL A 396 7.51 -11.39 22.39
N ILE A 397 6.88 -12.11 23.32
CA ILE A 397 5.47 -11.90 23.71
C ILE A 397 5.45 -11.21 25.06
N THR A 398 4.84 -10.04 25.10
CA THR A 398 4.84 -9.15 26.25
C THR A 398 3.42 -8.83 26.67
N LYS A 399 3.15 -8.87 27.97
CA LYS A 399 1.94 -8.33 28.56
C LYS A 399 2.22 -6.91 29.06
N PRO A 400 1.74 -5.86 28.37
CA PRO A 400 2.00 -4.50 28.78
C PRO A 400 1.17 -4.12 30.00
N SER A 401 1.75 -3.35 30.91
CA SER A 401 1.07 -2.73 32.05
C SER A 401 1.33 -1.22 32.09
N ASP A 402 0.80 -0.56 33.11
CA ASP A 402 0.99 0.89 33.26
C ASP A 402 2.42 1.28 33.62
N LYS A 403 3.19 0.37 34.17
CA LYS A 403 4.51 0.66 34.75
C LYS A 403 5.66 -0.11 34.08
N LYS A 404 5.37 -1.20 33.36
CA LYS A 404 6.40 -2.07 32.79
C LYS A 404 5.81 -3.02 31.73
N ALA A 405 6.69 -3.67 31.02
CA ALA A 405 6.42 -4.83 30.20
C ALA A 405 6.70 -6.12 31.00
N ASP A 406 5.72 -7.03 31.07
CA ASP A 406 5.97 -8.37 31.59
C ASP A 406 6.23 -9.30 30.41
N ILE A 407 7.49 -9.72 30.23
CA ILE A 407 7.88 -10.67 29.17
C ILE A 407 7.35 -12.06 29.57
N LEU A 408 6.44 -12.61 28.76
CA LEU A 408 5.84 -13.93 28.96
C LEU A 408 6.59 -15.01 28.19
N SER A 409 7.12 -14.67 27.02
CA SER A 409 7.86 -15.59 26.18
C SER A 409 8.95 -14.84 25.41
N HIS A 410 10.13 -15.43 25.34
CA HIS A 410 11.24 -14.95 24.56
C HIS A 410 11.80 -16.16 23.77
N ALA A 411 11.49 -16.20 22.50
CA ALA A 411 11.93 -17.27 21.60
C ALA A 411 13.10 -16.78 20.72
N GLU A 412 14.08 -17.65 20.50
CA GLU A 412 15.16 -17.45 19.55
C GLU A 412 14.92 -18.34 18.32
N ILE A 413 14.80 -17.72 17.15
CA ILE A 413 14.65 -18.41 15.87
C ILE A 413 16.04 -18.48 15.24
N LYS A 414 16.58 -19.68 15.12
CA LYS A 414 17.92 -19.94 14.62
C LYS A 414 17.90 -20.77 13.37
N SER A 415 18.78 -20.45 12.44
CA SER A 415 19.07 -21.26 11.27
C SER A 415 19.91 -22.49 11.63
N SER A 416 20.12 -23.37 10.67
CA SER A 416 20.90 -24.62 10.88
C SER A 416 22.35 -24.40 11.27
N ASP A 417 22.94 -23.24 10.94
CA ASP A 417 24.30 -22.85 11.33
C ASP A 417 24.36 -22.14 12.70
N GLY A 418 23.22 -21.99 13.39
CA GLY A 418 23.11 -21.35 14.69
C GLY A 418 22.98 -19.83 14.66
N SER A 419 23.02 -19.19 13.49
CA SER A 419 22.80 -17.76 13.36
C SER A 419 21.31 -17.41 13.56
N GLY A 420 21.03 -16.16 13.97
CA GLY A 420 19.67 -15.66 14.11
C GLY A 420 18.97 -15.53 12.75
N VAL A 421 17.72 -15.98 12.66
CA VAL A 421 16.91 -15.85 11.45
C VAL A 421 16.26 -14.49 11.38
N LYS A 422 16.52 -13.74 10.33
CA LYS A 422 16.04 -12.36 10.19
C LYS A 422 14.51 -12.27 10.13
N CYS A 423 13.95 -11.43 11.00
CA CYS A 423 12.54 -11.09 11.07
C CYS A 423 12.31 -9.66 10.59
N LEU A 424 11.58 -9.49 9.49
CA LEU A 424 11.29 -8.19 8.87
C LEU A 424 9.80 -7.89 8.81
N ALA A 425 8.96 -8.93 8.91
CA ALA A 425 7.52 -8.83 8.79
C ALA A 425 6.83 -8.61 10.14
N ALA A 426 5.79 -7.79 10.16
CA ALA A 426 4.87 -7.77 11.29
C ALA A 426 4.10 -9.09 11.38
N PRO A 427 3.79 -9.61 12.58
CA PRO A 427 2.91 -10.77 12.73
C PRO A 427 1.49 -10.47 12.27
N THR A 428 0.74 -11.53 12.00
CA THR A 428 -0.70 -11.47 11.70
C THR A 428 -1.46 -12.26 12.75
N ILE A 429 -2.59 -11.75 13.21
CA ILE A 429 -3.44 -12.40 14.22
C ILE A 429 -4.79 -12.71 13.59
N LEU A 430 -5.21 -13.97 13.62
CA LEU A 430 -6.56 -14.35 13.20
C LEU A 430 -6.99 -15.67 13.83
N ASN A 431 -8.19 -15.69 14.37
CA ASN A 431 -8.85 -16.87 14.94
C ASN A 431 -8.03 -17.57 16.03
N GLY A 432 -7.47 -16.80 16.97
CA GLY A 432 -6.68 -17.34 18.08
C GLY A 432 -5.28 -17.83 17.67
N LYS A 433 -4.85 -17.52 16.46
CA LYS A 433 -3.55 -17.91 15.90
C LYS A 433 -2.72 -16.67 15.61
N VAL A 434 -1.43 -16.84 15.69
CA VAL A 434 -0.42 -15.87 15.26
C VAL A 434 0.39 -16.47 14.12
N TYR A 435 0.59 -15.69 13.08
CA TYR A 435 1.37 -16.07 11.91
C TYR A 435 2.58 -15.13 11.82
N LEU A 436 3.77 -15.71 11.84
CA LEU A 436 5.04 -14.99 11.84
C LEU A 436 5.85 -15.39 10.60
N SER A 437 6.11 -14.41 9.73
CA SER A 437 6.98 -14.59 8.56
C SER A 437 8.41 -14.18 8.89
N THR A 438 9.35 -15.03 8.50
CA THR A 438 10.79 -14.84 8.69
C THR A 438 11.56 -15.18 7.42
N ARG A 439 12.88 -15.04 7.45
CA ARG A 439 13.74 -15.39 6.31
C ARG A 439 13.96 -16.91 6.13
N ASP A 440 13.44 -17.75 7.01
CA ASP A 440 13.53 -19.22 6.88
C ASP A 440 12.17 -19.91 6.87
N GLY A 441 11.09 -19.17 7.04
CA GLY A 441 9.77 -19.75 7.02
C GLY A 441 8.66 -18.88 7.55
N LEU A 442 7.46 -19.35 7.30
CA LEU A 442 6.21 -18.84 7.87
C LEU A 442 5.76 -19.80 8.96
N TYR A 443 5.68 -19.32 10.17
CA TYR A 443 5.24 -20.07 11.35
C TYR A 443 3.80 -19.73 11.68
N CYS A 444 3.01 -20.74 12.04
CA CYS A 444 1.68 -20.58 12.64
C CYS A 444 1.66 -21.23 14.01
N PHE A 445 1.21 -20.51 15.02
CA PHE A 445 1.11 -21.00 16.38
C PHE A 445 -0.13 -20.45 17.10
N GLY A 446 -0.56 -21.13 18.14
CA GLY A 446 -1.74 -20.76 18.92
C GLY A 446 -2.69 -21.92 19.12
N SER A 447 -3.99 -21.65 19.10
CA SER A 447 -5.04 -22.63 19.36
C SER A 447 -5.89 -22.89 18.13
N ASN A 448 -6.28 -24.15 17.93
CA ASN A 448 -7.24 -24.52 16.87
C ASN A 448 -8.72 -24.26 17.27
N LYS A 449 -8.96 -23.62 18.40
CA LYS A 449 -10.33 -23.27 18.78
C LYS A 449 -10.83 -22.15 17.86
N SER A 450 -11.88 -22.43 17.10
CA SER A 450 -12.55 -21.42 16.29
C SER A 450 -13.10 -20.32 17.18
N LEU A 451 -12.67 -19.08 16.94
CA LEU A 451 -13.23 -17.90 17.58
C LEU A 451 -14.23 -17.25 16.62
N THR A 452 -15.20 -16.54 17.15
CA THR A 452 -16.17 -15.80 16.36
C THR A 452 -15.44 -14.70 15.57
N GLN A 453 -15.49 -14.76 14.25
CA GLN A 453 -14.89 -13.73 13.38
C GLN A 453 -15.58 -12.38 13.65
N GLN A 454 -14.76 -11.33 13.84
CA GLN A 454 -15.28 -9.97 13.86
C GLN A 454 -15.50 -9.51 12.43
N THR A 455 -16.73 -9.18 12.09
CA THR A 455 -17.06 -8.56 10.82
C THR A 455 -16.67 -7.08 10.89
N PRO A 456 -15.85 -6.57 9.97
CA PRO A 456 -15.61 -5.13 9.88
C PRO A 456 -16.93 -4.38 9.74
N ALA A 457 -17.02 -3.22 10.40
CA ALA A 457 -18.18 -2.36 10.23
C ALA A 457 -18.31 -1.96 8.76
N LYS A 458 -19.45 -2.26 8.16
CA LYS A 458 -19.73 -1.88 6.77
C LYS A 458 -19.77 -0.36 6.67
N THR A 459 -18.82 0.21 5.94
CA THR A 459 -18.83 1.65 5.67
C THR A 459 -20.02 1.94 4.76
N ALA A 460 -21.01 2.69 5.26
CA ALA A 460 -22.14 3.10 4.45
C ALA A 460 -21.62 3.89 3.24
N LYS A 461 -22.10 3.55 2.03
CA LYS A 461 -21.79 4.35 0.84
C LYS A 461 -22.38 5.75 1.07
N PRO A 462 -21.57 6.81 0.93
CA PRO A 462 -22.05 8.17 1.13
C PRO A 462 -23.11 8.51 0.08
N ASP A 463 -24.10 9.31 0.45
CA ASP A 463 -25.03 9.90 -0.49
C ASP A 463 -24.26 10.77 -1.49
N VAL A 464 -24.54 10.57 -2.77
CA VAL A 464 -23.81 11.23 -3.86
C VAL A 464 -24.51 12.53 -4.21
N GLY A 465 -23.75 13.63 -4.18
CA GLY A 465 -24.25 14.97 -4.54
C GLY A 465 -24.29 15.21 -6.06
N PRO A 466 -24.64 16.45 -6.48
CA PRO A 466 -24.60 16.83 -7.89
C PRO A 466 -23.15 16.84 -8.42
N ILE A 467 -23.00 16.62 -9.73
CA ILE A 467 -21.70 16.67 -10.41
C ILE A 467 -21.11 18.08 -10.28
N SER A 468 -19.87 18.16 -9.78
CA SER A 468 -19.10 19.39 -9.59
C SER A 468 -17.66 19.32 -10.09
N GLN A 469 -17.20 18.11 -10.45
CA GLN A 469 -15.83 17.85 -10.92
C GLN A 469 -15.87 16.78 -12.02
N LEU A 470 -14.81 16.72 -12.83
CA LEU A 470 -14.60 15.68 -13.84
C LEU A 470 -13.35 14.86 -13.51
N GLN A 471 -13.39 13.57 -13.84
CA GLN A 471 -12.25 12.66 -13.77
C GLN A 471 -12.13 11.89 -15.11
N ILE A 472 -10.95 11.88 -15.70
CA ILE A 472 -10.64 11.11 -16.92
C ILE A 472 -9.93 9.82 -16.52
N ILE A 473 -10.36 8.70 -17.08
CA ILE A 473 -9.74 7.39 -16.87
C ILE A 473 -9.39 6.79 -18.24
N PRO A 474 -8.12 6.40 -18.46
CA PRO A 474 -6.98 6.53 -17.55
C PRO A 474 -6.50 7.97 -17.36
N ALA A 475 -5.98 8.27 -16.17
CA ALA A 475 -5.42 9.58 -15.82
C ALA A 475 -4.09 9.90 -16.51
N GLU A 476 -3.38 8.88 -16.96
CA GLU A 476 -2.17 8.96 -17.81
C GLU A 476 -2.20 7.79 -18.79
N PHE A 477 -1.71 7.98 -20.01
CA PHE A 477 -1.65 6.93 -21.01
C PHE A 477 -0.29 6.90 -21.75
N ALA A 478 0.07 5.73 -22.24
CA ALA A 478 1.19 5.52 -23.14
C ALA A 478 0.77 4.54 -24.25
N ILE A 479 0.98 4.93 -25.48
CA ILE A 479 0.62 4.15 -26.67
C ILE A 479 1.83 4.01 -27.60
N ALA A 480 1.94 2.88 -28.27
CA ALA A 480 2.90 2.68 -29.34
C ALA A 480 2.32 3.20 -30.68
N PRO A 481 3.18 3.43 -31.71
CA PRO A 481 2.70 3.69 -33.06
C PRO A 481 1.67 2.63 -33.52
N GLY A 482 0.59 3.08 -34.16
CA GLY A 482 -0.53 2.24 -34.59
C GLY A 482 -1.57 1.93 -33.50
N GLN A 483 -1.32 2.28 -32.26
CA GLN A 483 -2.26 2.02 -31.15
C GLN A 483 -3.24 3.18 -30.93
N LYS A 484 -4.30 2.85 -30.20
CA LYS A 484 -5.36 3.79 -29.78
C LYS A 484 -5.55 3.75 -28.27
N GLN A 485 -6.00 4.90 -27.72
CA GLN A 485 -6.48 5.01 -26.36
C GLN A 485 -7.87 5.64 -26.34
N GLU A 486 -8.79 4.99 -25.66
CA GLU A 486 -10.11 5.51 -25.33
C GLU A 486 -10.16 5.94 -23.87
N PHE A 487 -11.07 6.85 -23.54
CA PHE A 487 -11.19 7.38 -22.19
C PHE A 487 -12.62 7.32 -21.70
N GLN A 488 -12.77 7.07 -20.39
CA GLN A 488 -14.03 7.30 -19.67
C GLN A 488 -13.94 8.67 -18.98
N VAL A 489 -15.02 9.41 -19.00
CA VAL A 489 -15.15 10.66 -18.24
C VAL A 489 -16.21 10.46 -17.17
N TRP A 490 -15.78 10.53 -15.92
CA TRP A 490 -16.68 10.45 -14.77
C TRP A 490 -17.01 11.83 -14.25
N GLY A 491 -18.30 12.07 -13.97
CA GLY A 491 -18.75 13.16 -13.14
C GLY A 491 -18.58 12.79 -11.67
N LEU A 492 -17.92 13.65 -10.91
CA LEU A 492 -17.74 13.49 -9.47
C LEU A 492 -18.51 14.61 -8.73
N ASP A 493 -18.99 14.30 -7.54
CA ASP A 493 -19.56 15.32 -6.65
C ASP A 493 -18.46 16.12 -5.93
N LYS A 494 -18.83 17.02 -5.03
CA LYS A 494 -17.91 17.86 -4.27
C LYS A 494 -16.97 17.06 -3.36
N THR A 495 -17.31 15.82 -3.00
CA THR A 495 -16.49 14.95 -2.17
C THR A 495 -15.56 14.03 -2.97
N GLY A 496 -15.61 14.11 -4.32
CA GLY A 496 -14.88 13.24 -5.21
C GLY A 496 -15.56 11.88 -5.44
N SER A 497 -16.76 11.67 -4.91
CA SER A 497 -17.53 10.45 -5.15
C SER A 497 -18.03 10.39 -6.59
N ARG A 498 -17.94 9.21 -7.22
CA ARG A 498 -18.44 8.99 -8.59
C ARG A 498 -19.95 9.08 -8.65
N VAL A 499 -20.46 9.95 -9.53
CA VAL A 499 -21.91 10.13 -9.77
C VAL A 499 -22.35 9.32 -10.97
N SER A 500 -21.78 9.58 -12.15
CA SER A 500 -22.11 8.89 -13.40
C SER A 500 -21.00 9.05 -14.43
N ILE A 501 -20.96 8.15 -15.39
CA ILE A 501 -20.16 8.32 -16.61
C ILE A 501 -20.88 9.36 -17.49
N ILE A 502 -20.10 10.28 -18.07
CA ILE A 502 -20.60 11.29 -18.99
C ILE A 502 -20.23 10.84 -20.40
N THR A 503 -21.24 10.60 -21.24
CA THR A 503 -21.07 10.13 -22.62
C THR A 503 -21.33 11.23 -23.65
N ASP A 504 -22.13 12.23 -23.31
CA ASP A 504 -22.58 13.25 -24.23
C ASP A 504 -22.18 14.66 -23.76
N GLY A 505 -22.06 15.59 -24.71
CA GLY A 505 -21.74 16.98 -24.42
C GLY A 505 -20.29 17.22 -24.01
N LEU A 506 -19.41 16.23 -24.20
CA LEU A 506 -17.98 16.35 -24.01
C LEU A 506 -17.33 17.09 -25.17
N ASN A 507 -16.38 17.99 -24.85
CA ASN A 507 -15.56 18.64 -25.86
C ASN A 507 -14.08 18.41 -25.53
N TRP A 508 -13.39 17.69 -26.41
CA TRP A 508 -12.00 17.30 -26.25
C TRP A 508 -11.07 18.16 -27.10
N GLN A 509 -9.91 18.48 -26.54
CA GLN A 509 -8.86 19.21 -27.25
C GLN A 509 -7.48 18.80 -26.77
N LYS A 510 -6.46 18.94 -27.64
CA LYS A 510 -5.07 18.93 -27.20
C LYS A 510 -4.84 20.14 -26.31
N PHE A 511 -4.01 19.99 -25.29
CA PHE A 511 -3.85 21.02 -24.27
C PHE A 511 -2.38 21.23 -23.91
N ILE A 512 -1.95 22.47 -23.98
CA ILE A 512 -0.65 22.91 -23.49
C ILE A 512 -0.87 23.73 -22.23
N PRO A 513 -0.42 23.26 -21.04
CA PRO A 513 -0.56 24.02 -19.80
C PRO A 513 0.06 25.42 -19.95
N PRO A 514 -0.59 26.49 -19.46
CA PRO A 514 -0.05 27.86 -19.57
C PRO A 514 1.34 28.03 -18.95
N THR A 515 1.66 27.20 -17.94
CA THR A 515 2.95 27.20 -17.24
C THR A 515 4.02 26.29 -17.88
N ALA A 516 3.71 25.66 -19.02
CA ALA A 516 4.63 24.76 -19.65
C ALA A 516 5.85 25.50 -20.23
N LYS A 517 7.05 25.11 -19.79
CA LYS A 517 8.32 25.64 -20.34
C LYS A 517 8.57 25.17 -21.76
N VAL A 518 8.10 23.97 -22.11
CA VAL A 518 8.20 23.37 -23.44
C VAL A 518 6.78 23.14 -23.95
N LYS A 519 6.48 23.69 -25.11
CA LYS A 519 5.20 23.45 -25.80
C LYS A 519 5.32 22.14 -26.55
N ALA A 520 4.83 21.07 -25.96
CA ALA A 520 4.86 19.73 -26.55
C ALA A 520 3.43 19.20 -26.69
N GLU A 521 3.19 18.51 -27.79
CA GLU A 521 1.94 17.81 -28.08
C GLU A 521 2.26 16.33 -28.37
N VAL A 522 1.30 15.46 -28.05
CA VAL A 522 1.37 14.06 -28.43
C VAL A 522 1.18 13.93 -29.95
N ASP A 523 2.08 13.17 -30.60
CA ASP A 523 2.00 12.88 -32.04
C ASP A 523 0.95 11.78 -32.30
N ALA A 524 -0.29 12.20 -32.18
CA ALA A 524 -1.47 11.36 -32.38
C ALA A 524 -2.66 12.23 -32.81
N THR A 525 -3.59 11.65 -33.54
CA THR A 525 -4.86 12.30 -33.87
C THR A 525 -5.82 12.17 -32.69
N LEU A 526 -6.61 13.21 -32.45
CA LEU A 526 -7.64 13.25 -31.42
C LEU A 526 -9.03 13.40 -32.09
N ASP A 527 -9.90 12.44 -31.85
CA ASP A 527 -11.33 12.62 -32.14
C ASP A 527 -11.93 13.55 -31.06
N THR A 528 -12.33 14.74 -31.48
CA THR A 528 -12.82 15.77 -30.56
C THR A 528 -14.21 15.48 -29.96
N LYS A 529 -14.92 14.49 -30.50
CA LYS A 529 -16.24 14.05 -29.99
C LYS A 529 -16.13 12.90 -29.01
N THR A 530 -15.36 11.88 -29.36
CA THR A 530 -15.22 10.67 -28.54
C THR A 530 -14.05 10.74 -27.57
N GLY A 531 -13.07 11.63 -27.81
CA GLY A 531 -11.83 11.70 -27.06
C GLY A 531 -10.80 10.65 -27.47
N THR A 532 -11.12 9.76 -28.42
CA THR A 532 -10.20 8.71 -28.85
C THR A 532 -8.92 9.30 -29.44
N VAL A 533 -7.78 8.86 -28.91
CA VAL A 533 -6.45 9.21 -29.42
C VAL A 533 -5.91 8.05 -30.23
N SER A 534 -5.40 8.35 -31.43
CA SER A 534 -4.86 7.34 -32.34
C SER A 534 -3.47 7.76 -32.84
N ALA A 535 -2.44 6.99 -32.53
CA ALA A 535 -1.10 7.16 -33.08
C ALA A 535 -1.01 6.50 -34.46
N ALA A 536 -0.45 7.23 -35.45
CA ALA A 536 -0.15 6.64 -36.75
C ALA A 536 0.97 5.59 -36.64
N ASN A 537 1.09 4.68 -37.62
CA ASN A 537 2.16 3.67 -37.59
C ASN A 537 3.58 4.26 -37.62
N ASN A 538 3.74 5.50 -38.11
CA ASN A 538 4.99 6.24 -38.17
C ASN A 538 5.04 7.38 -37.13
N ALA A 539 4.17 7.38 -36.13
CA ALA A 539 4.16 8.40 -35.10
C ALA A 539 5.48 8.45 -34.32
N MET A 540 5.96 9.67 -34.08
CA MET A 540 7.22 9.90 -33.38
C MET A 540 7.04 9.83 -31.87
N ILE A 541 8.13 9.53 -31.16
CA ILE A 541 8.18 9.62 -29.70
C ILE A 541 7.82 11.05 -29.28
N SER A 542 6.80 11.18 -28.49
CA SER A 542 6.23 12.47 -28.11
C SER A 542 5.47 12.40 -26.80
N ALA A 543 5.23 13.56 -26.19
CA ALA A 543 4.43 13.66 -24.99
C ALA A 543 3.55 14.92 -25.05
N GLY A 544 2.37 14.86 -24.47
CA GLY A 544 1.45 15.99 -24.45
C GLY A 544 0.34 15.79 -23.43
N ALA A 545 -0.64 16.68 -23.46
CA ALA A 545 -1.81 16.57 -22.63
C ALA A 545 -3.10 16.77 -23.45
N LEU A 546 -4.18 16.22 -22.96
CA LEU A 546 -5.52 16.43 -23.46
C LEU A 546 -6.37 17.07 -22.37
N LYS A 547 -7.35 17.82 -22.80
CA LYS A 547 -8.34 18.44 -21.91
C LYS A 547 -9.74 18.10 -22.40
N VAL A 548 -10.60 17.70 -21.49
CA VAL A 548 -12.04 17.58 -21.73
C VAL A 548 -12.78 18.67 -20.97
N THR A 549 -13.81 19.20 -21.56
CA THR A 549 -14.73 20.16 -20.93
C THR A 549 -16.16 19.68 -21.00
N TYR A 550 -16.94 19.96 -19.95
CA TYR A 550 -18.36 19.66 -19.84
C TYR A 550 -19.04 20.66 -18.91
N LYS A 551 -20.03 21.39 -19.37
CA LYS A 551 -20.81 22.38 -18.57
C LYS A 551 -19.94 23.29 -17.69
N GLY A 552 -18.88 23.86 -18.26
CA GLY A 552 -17.95 24.76 -17.55
C GLY A 552 -16.90 24.08 -16.68
N MET A 553 -17.00 22.78 -16.44
CA MET A 553 -16.00 21.99 -15.75
C MET A 553 -14.95 21.47 -16.74
N SER A 554 -13.74 21.16 -16.25
CA SER A 554 -12.70 20.56 -17.08
C SER A 554 -11.84 19.57 -16.31
N ALA A 555 -11.30 18.59 -17.05
CA ALA A 555 -10.26 17.68 -16.57
C ALA A 555 -9.17 17.52 -17.63
N THR A 556 -7.98 17.08 -17.20
CA THR A 556 -6.85 16.86 -18.10
C THR A 556 -6.25 15.48 -17.88
N THR A 557 -5.77 14.86 -18.95
CA THR A 557 -4.94 13.66 -18.92
C THR A 557 -3.63 13.92 -19.66
N ARG A 558 -2.58 13.19 -19.30
CA ARG A 558 -1.28 13.26 -19.97
C ARG A 558 -1.01 11.97 -20.71
N GLY A 559 -0.34 12.08 -21.84
CA GLY A 559 -0.02 10.92 -22.62
C GLY A 559 1.27 11.05 -23.40
N ARG A 560 1.70 9.92 -23.91
CA ARG A 560 2.89 9.82 -24.75
C ARG A 560 2.72 8.75 -25.81
N VAL A 561 3.42 8.98 -26.94
CA VAL A 561 3.77 7.93 -27.88
C VAL A 561 5.20 7.48 -27.52
N HIS A 562 5.41 6.19 -27.34
CA HIS A 562 6.72 5.61 -27.04
C HIS A 562 7.20 4.75 -28.22
N ALA A 563 8.49 4.45 -28.28
CA ALA A 563 8.99 3.44 -29.19
C ALA A 563 8.31 2.10 -28.89
N GLY A 564 7.90 1.40 -29.94
CA GLY A 564 7.28 0.09 -29.85
C GLY A 564 8.27 -0.98 -29.40
#